data_d865131fb6b4fef30ef076d673796e04
#
_entry.id   d865131fb6b4fef30ef076d673796e04
#
_cell.length_a   1.000
_cell.length_b   1.000
_cell.length_c   1.000
_cell.angle_alpha   90.00
_cell.angle_beta   90.00
_cell.angle_gamma   90.00
#
_symmetry.space_group_name_H-M   'P 1'
#
loop_
_entity.id
_entity.type
_entity.pdbx_description
1 polymer ?
#
loop_
_entity_poly.entity_id
_entity_poly.type
_entity_poly.pdbx_seq_one_letter_code
_entity_poly.pdbx_strand_id
1 'polypeptide(L)'
;MSMNATSPYIQLQMVWPEHRLNTPPVVQLPPDYTLRTYRRGDEPRFYRVMELAGWPGWNDEKLRPWMVRIPPESWFMVVHAESGEIVATAMGLHDASEQHPFGGELGWVAGDPAHAGKGLGMAVSAAVTARLIHAGYRDIHLYTEHWRLAALKTYFKLGYIPFLYTPEMPERWRAICEQLQWPFTLERWRAQGCKQAKEILLRR
;
A
#
# COMPACT_ATOMS: atom_id res chain seq x y z
N MET A 1 -8.49 36.44 -19.39
CA MET A 1 -7.94 35.10 -19.64
C MET A 1 -7.78 34.46 -18.26
N SER A 2 -8.72 33.58 -17.93
CA SER A 2 -8.75 32.90 -16.65
C SER A 2 -7.74 31.73 -16.68
N MET A 3 -6.69 31.83 -15.86
CA MET A 3 -5.79 30.67 -15.63
C MET A 3 -6.59 29.62 -14.88
N ASN A 4 -6.89 28.50 -15.55
CA ASN A 4 -7.36 27.30 -14.88
C ASN A 4 -6.23 26.86 -13.94
N ALA A 5 -6.38 27.16 -12.66
CA ALA A 5 -5.61 26.51 -11.61
C ALA A 5 -5.96 25.01 -11.66
N THR A 6 -5.10 24.19 -12.21
CA THR A 6 -5.19 22.73 -12.11
C THR A 6 -5.25 22.41 -10.61
N SER A 7 -6.41 21.96 -10.16
CA SER A 7 -6.58 21.46 -8.78
C SER A 7 -5.45 20.48 -8.46
N PRO A 8 -4.75 20.61 -7.32
CA PRO A 8 -3.65 19.73 -6.98
C PRO A 8 -4.18 18.28 -7.03
N TYR A 9 -3.42 17.42 -7.68
CA TYR A 9 -3.79 16.01 -7.80
C TYR A 9 -3.90 15.39 -6.41
N ILE A 10 -5.11 15.00 -6.02
CA ILE A 10 -5.39 14.38 -4.72
C ILE A 10 -5.26 12.85 -4.87
N GLN A 11 -4.26 12.28 -4.21
CA GLN A 11 -3.95 10.85 -4.26
C GLN A 11 -5.05 10.02 -3.58
N LEU A 12 -5.34 8.82 -4.09
CA LEU A 12 -6.23 7.90 -3.39
C LEU A 12 -5.54 7.33 -2.17
N GLN A 13 -6.33 7.14 -1.12
CA GLN A 13 -5.88 6.47 0.10
C GLN A 13 -6.81 5.33 0.46
N MET A 14 -6.24 4.27 1.04
CA MET A 14 -7.01 3.19 1.65
C MET A 14 -6.50 2.96 3.07
N VAL A 15 -7.38 2.52 3.95
CA VAL A 15 -7.05 2.26 5.36
C VAL A 15 -7.39 0.83 5.74
N TRP A 16 -6.61 0.28 6.67
CA TRP A 16 -6.91 -1.00 7.30
C TRP A 16 -8.00 -0.80 8.35
N PRO A 17 -9.14 -1.52 8.28
CA PRO A 17 -10.23 -1.33 9.23
C PRO A 17 -9.85 -1.69 10.67
N GLU A 18 -10.21 -0.85 11.64
CA GLU A 18 -9.85 -1.04 13.05
C GLU A 18 -10.28 -2.41 13.60
N HIS A 19 -11.47 -2.89 13.24
CA HIS A 19 -11.97 -4.18 13.70
C HIS A 19 -11.15 -5.39 13.22
N ARG A 20 -10.25 -5.20 12.23
CA ARG A 20 -9.36 -6.23 11.70
C ARG A 20 -7.95 -6.21 12.32
N LEU A 21 -7.68 -5.29 13.24
CA LEU A 21 -6.37 -5.23 13.91
C LEU A 21 -6.06 -6.49 14.74
N ASN A 22 -7.08 -7.19 15.23
CA ASN A 22 -6.91 -8.43 15.99
C ASN A 22 -6.84 -9.69 15.08
N THR A 23 -6.98 -9.52 13.77
CA THR A 23 -6.90 -10.59 12.77
C THR A 23 -5.95 -10.19 11.64
N PRO A 24 -4.63 -10.17 11.89
CA PRO A 24 -3.65 -9.82 10.88
C PRO A 24 -3.79 -10.73 9.65
N PRO A 25 -3.52 -10.20 8.44
CA PRO A 25 -3.60 -11.01 7.24
C PRO A 25 -2.50 -12.08 7.22
N VAL A 26 -2.85 -13.24 6.65
CA VAL A 26 -1.93 -14.37 6.51
C VAL A 26 -1.21 -14.30 5.17
N VAL A 27 0.09 -14.51 5.20
CA VAL A 27 0.93 -14.58 3.98
C VAL A 27 0.77 -15.94 3.33
N GLN A 28 0.52 -15.93 2.02
CA GLN A 28 0.50 -17.13 1.18
C GLN A 28 1.43 -16.90 -0.01
N LEU A 29 2.32 -17.86 -0.26
CA LEU A 29 3.25 -17.85 -1.38
C LEU A 29 3.24 -19.19 -2.11
N PRO A 30 3.44 -19.19 -3.43
CA PRO A 30 3.72 -20.43 -4.16
C PRO A 30 5.06 -21.06 -3.72
N PRO A 31 5.26 -22.39 -3.92
CA PRO A 31 6.45 -23.12 -3.43
C PRO A 31 7.79 -22.55 -3.93
N ASP A 32 7.81 -22.00 -5.15
CA ASP A 32 9.04 -21.51 -5.79
C ASP A 32 9.47 -20.11 -5.29
N TYR A 33 8.81 -19.60 -4.25
CA TYR A 33 9.05 -18.26 -3.71
C TYR A 33 9.26 -18.30 -2.21
N THR A 34 10.19 -17.48 -1.74
CA THR A 34 10.42 -17.28 -0.30
C THR A 34 10.23 -15.82 0.06
N LEU A 35 9.61 -15.56 1.22
CA LEU A 35 9.49 -14.22 1.81
C LEU A 35 10.57 -14.05 2.87
N ARG A 36 11.25 -12.93 2.82
CA ARG A 36 12.19 -12.51 3.85
C ARG A 36 12.20 -10.99 4.00
N THR A 37 12.77 -10.51 5.07
CA THR A 37 13.07 -9.09 5.24
C THR A 37 14.31 -8.67 4.45
N TYR A 38 14.44 -7.36 4.24
CA TYR A 38 15.61 -6.74 3.63
C TYR A 38 16.90 -7.16 4.32
N ARG A 39 17.96 -7.30 3.54
CA ARG A 39 19.34 -7.49 3.99
C ARG A 39 20.25 -6.49 3.28
N ARG A 40 21.24 -5.97 3.99
CA ARG A 40 22.24 -5.10 3.38
C ARG A 40 22.85 -5.79 2.15
N GLY A 41 22.88 -5.08 1.02
CA GLY A 41 23.31 -5.60 -0.28
C GLY A 41 22.16 -6.02 -1.21
N ASP A 42 20.89 -5.90 -0.76
CA ASP A 42 19.72 -6.12 -1.62
C ASP A 42 19.41 -4.91 -2.51
N GLU A 43 19.98 -3.75 -2.23
CA GLU A 43 19.61 -2.48 -2.86
C GLU A 43 19.65 -2.53 -4.39
N PRO A 44 20.67 -3.09 -5.07
CA PRO A 44 20.68 -3.16 -6.53
C PRO A 44 19.52 -3.99 -7.10
N ARG A 45 19.15 -5.11 -6.41
CA ARG A 45 18.02 -5.95 -6.82
C ARG A 45 16.67 -5.27 -6.55
N PHE A 46 16.59 -4.52 -5.44
CA PHE A 46 15.43 -3.67 -5.16
C PHE A 46 15.27 -2.59 -6.23
N TYR A 47 16.33 -1.88 -6.63
CA TYR A 47 16.25 -0.86 -7.69
C TYR A 47 15.76 -1.46 -9.01
N ARG A 48 16.25 -2.65 -9.35
CA ARG A 48 15.79 -3.38 -10.53
C ARG A 48 14.27 -3.67 -10.47
N VAL A 49 13.75 -4.20 -9.36
CA VAL A 49 12.32 -4.53 -9.28
C VAL A 49 11.45 -3.28 -9.28
N MET A 50 11.93 -2.17 -8.71
CA MET A 50 11.24 -0.88 -8.76
C MET A 50 11.15 -0.35 -10.20
N GLU A 51 12.24 -0.44 -10.96
CA GLU A 51 12.25 -0.04 -12.37
C GLU A 51 11.29 -0.88 -13.21
N LEU A 52 11.31 -2.20 -13.05
CA LEU A 52 10.39 -3.12 -13.73
C LEU A 52 8.91 -2.86 -13.37
N ALA A 53 8.64 -2.39 -12.16
CA ALA A 53 7.29 -2.00 -11.71
C ALA A 53 6.86 -0.60 -12.16
N GLY A 54 7.68 0.08 -12.98
CA GLY A 54 7.37 1.42 -13.49
C GLY A 54 7.78 2.57 -12.58
N TRP A 55 8.72 2.35 -11.65
CA TRP A 55 9.31 3.35 -10.76
C TRP A 55 10.81 3.55 -11.05
N PRO A 56 11.20 4.14 -12.21
CA PRO A 56 12.59 4.27 -12.59
C PRO A 56 13.38 5.25 -11.71
N GLY A 57 14.71 5.14 -11.80
CA GLY A 57 15.61 6.09 -11.17
C GLY A 57 15.80 5.91 -9.66
N TRP A 58 15.54 4.72 -9.13
CA TRP A 58 15.94 4.39 -7.76
C TRP A 58 17.44 4.20 -7.66
N ASN A 59 18.01 4.74 -6.59
CA ASN A 59 19.42 4.64 -6.21
C ASN A 59 19.54 4.89 -4.70
N ASP A 60 20.75 4.85 -4.17
CA ASP A 60 21.02 5.03 -2.73
C ASP A 60 20.57 6.41 -2.21
N GLU A 61 20.70 7.47 -3.01
CA GLU A 61 20.28 8.80 -2.64
C GLU A 61 18.75 8.87 -2.47
N LYS A 62 18.02 8.34 -3.45
CA LYS A 62 16.56 8.28 -3.42
C LYS A 62 16.02 7.34 -2.33
N LEU A 63 16.74 6.27 -2.03
CA LEU A 63 16.35 5.31 -0.98
C LEU A 63 16.56 5.86 0.43
N ARG A 64 17.61 6.64 0.67
CA ARG A 64 18.04 7.10 1.99
C ARG A 64 16.91 7.72 2.85
N PRO A 65 16.07 8.65 2.36
CA PRO A 65 15.00 9.23 3.16
C PRO A 65 13.92 8.23 3.57
N TRP A 66 13.78 7.12 2.86
CA TRP A 66 12.82 6.05 3.20
C TRP A 66 13.38 5.13 4.28
N MET A 67 14.67 4.83 4.25
CA MET A 67 15.33 3.94 5.21
C MET A 67 15.11 4.35 6.67
N VAL A 68 15.09 5.64 6.96
CA VAL A 68 14.88 6.16 8.33
C VAL A 68 13.45 6.05 8.81
N ARG A 69 12.50 5.80 7.90
CA ARG A 69 11.08 5.66 8.17
C ARG A 69 10.64 4.20 8.33
N ILE A 70 11.51 3.24 7.99
CA ILE A 70 11.19 1.81 8.04
C ILE A 70 11.34 1.30 9.48
N PRO A 71 10.26 0.90 10.17
CA PRO A 71 10.38 0.21 11.46
C PRO A 71 11.18 -1.10 11.30
N PRO A 72 11.82 -1.60 12.35
CA PRO A 72 12.58 -2.84 12.28
C PRO A 72 11.76 -3.97 11.65
N GLU A 73 12.38 -4.72 10.72
CA GLU A 73 11.78 -5.88 10.03
C GLU A 73 10.51 -5.58 9.21
N SER A 74 10.31 -4.31 8.78
CA SER A 74 9.11 -3.90 8.04
C SER A 74 9.32 -3.77 6.54
N TRP A 75 10.49 -4.11 6.00
CA TRP A 75 10.75 -4.12 4.56
C TRP A 75 10.87 -5.57 4.08
N PHE A 76 9.91 -6.00 3.27
CA PHE A 76 9.80 -7.38 2.80
C PHE A 76 10.19 -7.52 1.33
N MET A 77 10.79 -8.67 1.03
CA MET A 77 11.23 -9.10 -0.28
C MET A 77 10.72 -10.50 -0.56
N VAL A 78 10.15 -10.71 -1.74
CA VAL A 78 9.93 -12.06 -2.27
C VAL A 78 11.09 -12.41 -3.20
N VAL A 79 11.70 -13.54 -2.93
CA VAL A 79 12.82 -14.08 -3.70
C VAL A 79 12.33 -15.31 -4.46
N HIS A 80 12.60 -15.36 -5.76
CA HIS A 80 12.36 -16.54 -6.60
C HIS A 80 13.47 -17.56 -6.38
N ALA A 81 13.12 -18.79 -6.02
CA ALA A 81 14.07 -19.80 -5.55
C ALA A 81 15.11 -20.18 -6.60
N GLU A 82 14.70 -20.33 -7.86
CA GLU A 82 15.58 -20.75 -8.95
C GLU A 82 16.61 -19.68 -9.31
N SER A 83 16.19 -18.42 -9.48
CA SER A 83 17.07 -17.33 -9.93
C SER A 83 17.78 -16.60 -8.80
N GLY A 84 17.28 -16.69 -7.56
CA GLY A 84 17.75 -15.90 -6.43
C GLY A 84 17.38 -14.41 -6.51
N GLU A 85 16.61 -14.00 -7.53
CA GLU A 85 16.24 -12.61 -7.74
C GLU A 85 15.10 -12.15 -6.81
N ILE A 86 15.14 -10.89 -6.41
CA ILE A 86 14.02 -10.24 -5.75
C ILE A 86 12.98 -9.92 -6.84
N VAL A 87 11.79 -10.46 -6.72
CA VAL A 87 10.72 -10.35 -7.71
C VAL A 87 9.47 -9.61 -7.21
N ALA A 88 9.40 -9.35 -5.91
CA ALA A 88 8.42 -8.43 -5.35
C ALA A 88 8.94 -7.83 -4.04
N THR A 89 8.47 -6.63 -3.71
CA THR A 89 8.83 -5.92 -2.49
C THR A 89 7.70 -5.07 -1.97
N ALA A 90 7.70 -4.77 -0.67
CA ALA A 90 6.89 -3.74 -0.04
C ALA A 90 7.57 -3.25 1.24
N MET A 91 7.42 -1.96 1.54
CA MET A 91 7.92 -1.33 2.77
C MET A 91 6.77 -1.02 3.72
N GLY A 92 6.95 -1.35 4.99
CA GLY A 92 6.19 -0.72 6.07
C GLY A 92 6.95 0.53 6.50
N LEU A 93 6.25 1.65 6.59
CA LEU A 93 6.85 2.94 6.89
C LEU A 93 6.15 3.57 8.10
N HIS A 94 6.89 4.28 8.94
CA HIS A 94 6.30 5.26 9.82
C HIS A 94 5.93 6.48 8.98
N ASP A 95 4.65 6.81 8.91
CA ASP A 95 4.15 7.92 8.13
C ASP A 95 3.17 8.77 8.93
N ALA A 96 3.72 9.76 9.65
CA ALA A 96 2.93 10.73 10.38
C ALA A 96 2.49 11.86 9.45
N SER A 97 1.19 12.06 9.34
CA SER A 97 0.59 13.16 8.57
C SER A 97 -0.58 13.76 9.33
N GLU A 98 -1.13 14.86 8.82
CA GLU A 98 -2.33 15.47 9.41
C GLU A 98 -3.53 14.49 9.42
N GLN A 99 -3.65 13.66 8.39
CA GLN A 99 -4.71 12.66 8.26
C GLN A 99 -4.42 11.38 9.03
N HIS A 100 -3.14 11.06 9.23
CA HIS A 100 -2.63 9.86 9.89
C HIS A 100 -1.55 10.23 10.90
N PRO A 101 -1.89 10.87 12.06
CA PRO A 101 -0.90 11.40 13.01
C PRO A 101 0.10 10.38 13.54
N PHE A 102 -0.30 9.12 13.65
CA PHE A 102 0.52 7.98 14.09
C PHE A 102 0.47 6.85 13.06
N GLY A 103 0.43 7.22 11.78
CA GLY A 103 0.22 6.31 10.68
C GLY A 103 1.36 5.33 10.44
N GLY A 104 0.99 4.10 10.12
CA GLY A 104 1.86 3.10 9.50
C GLY A 104 1.45 2.95 8.04
N GLU A 105 2.36 3.21 7.11
CA GLU A 105 2.09 3.14 5.68
C GLU A 105 2.54 1.79 5.09
N LEU A 106 1.66 1.14 4.33
CA LEU A 106 2.04 0.14 3.34
C LEU A 106 2.51 0.87 2.08
N GLY A 107 3.81 1.03 1.92
CA GLY A 107 4.41 1.80 0.84
C GLY A 107 5.27 0.97 -0.12
N TRP A 108 5.58 1.55 -1.27
CA TRP A 108 6.53 1.05 -2.27
C TRP A 108 6.30 -0.41 -2.67
N VAL A 109 5.03 -0.79 -2.86
CA VAL A 109 4.67 -2.12 -3.35
C VAL A 109 5.04 -2.23 -4.82
N ALA A 110 5.96 -3.13 -5.13
CA ALA A 110 6.44 -3.37 -6.49
C ALA A 110 6.57 -4.87 -6.77
N GLY A 111 6.45 -5.24 -8.04
CA GLY A 111 6.61 -6.61 -8.50
C GLY A 111 7.14 -6.67 -9.93
N ASP A 112 7.97 -7.67 -10.21
CA ASP A 112 8.46 -7.97 -11.54
C ASP A 112 7.27 -8.48 -12.40
N PRO A 113 6.97 -7.83 -13.54
CA PRO A 113 5.89 -8.26 -14.43
C PRO A 113 6.04 -9.70 -14.94
N ALA A 114 7.26 -10.23 -15.07
CA ALA A 114 7.50 -11.61 -15.46
C ALA A 114 6.95 -12.64 -14.44
N HIS A 115 6.71 -12.20 -13.20
CA HIS A 115 6.16 -12.99 -12.13
C HIS A 115 4.72 -12.57 -11.75
N ALA A 116 4.03 -11.84 -12.64
CA ALA A 116 2.66 -11.39 -12.39
C ALA A 116 1.67 -12.56 -12.27
N GLY A 117 0.53 -12.31 -11.62
CA GLY A 117 -0.55 -13.30 -11.45
C GLY A 117 -0.32 -14.37 -10.38
N LYS A 118 0.86 -14.42 -9.76
CA LYS A 118 1.25 -15.44 -8.77
C LYS A 118 0.96 -15.03 -7.31
N GLY A 119 0.27 -13.92 -7.10
CA GLY A 119 -0.11 -13.46 -5.75
C GLY A 119 1.00 -12.79 -4.94
N LEU A 120 2.17 -12.51 -5.55
CA LEU A 120 3.34 -11.99 -4.83
C LEU A 120 3.11 -10.60 -4.23
N GLY A 121 2.42 -9.72 -4.96
CA GLY A 121 2.01 -8.41 -4.44
C GLY A 121 1.08 -8.50 -3.23
N MET A 122 0.17 -9.50 -3.23
CA MET A 122 -0.68 -9.82 -2.07
C MET A 122 0.17 -10.27 -0.89
N ALA A 123 1.14 -11.15 -1.11
CA ALA A 123 2.00 -11.71 -0.07
C ALA A 123 2.83 -10.64 0.64
N VAL A 124 3.52 -9.75 -0.11
CA VAL A 124 4.30 -8.67 0.50
C VAL A 124 3.42 -7.64 1.20
N SER A 125 2.24 -7.33 0.64
CA SER A 125 1.28 -6.42 1.29
C SER A 125 0.71 -7.00 2.57
N ALA A 126 0.40 -8.31 2.60
CA ALA A 126 -0.02 -9.02 3.80
C ALA A 126 1.06 -9.00 4.89
N ALA A 127 2.32 -9.28 4.50
CA ALA A 127 3.45 -9.29 5.42
C ALA A 127 3.67 -7.92 6.08
N VAL A 128 3.70 -6.85 5.28
CA VAL A 128 3.84 -5.48 5.80
C VAL A 128 2.68 -5.12 6.73
N THR A 129 1.43 -5.37 6.30
CA THR A 129 0.25 -5.06 7.12
C THR A 129 0.29 -5.79 8.45
N ALA A 130 0.58 -7.10 8.44
CA ALA A 130 0.71 -7.90 9.66
C ALA A 130 1.85 -7.38 10.56
N ARG A 131 2.99 -7.02 9.97
CA ARG A 131 4.13 -6.48 10.72
C ARG A 131 3.82 -5.13 11.37
N LEU A 132 3.14 -4.22 10.65
CA LEU A 132 2.70 -2.94 11.21
C LEU A 132 1.73 -3.15 12.38
N ILE A 133 0.76 -4.09 12.26
CA ILE A 133 -0.14 -4.45 13.36
C ILE A 133 0.66 -4.95 14.57
N HIS A 134 1.60 -5.86 14.39
CA HIS A 134 2.46 -6.39 15.45
C HIS A 134 3.39 -5.34 16.06
N ALA A 135 3.77 -4.32 15.29
CA ALA A 135 4.53 -3.17 15.79
C ALA A 135 3.68 -2.18 16.61
N GLY A 136 2.36 -2.42 16.72
CA GLY A 136 1.45 -1.59 17.50
C GLY A 136 0.76 -0.46 16.73
N TYR A 137 0.94 -0.36 15.40
CA TYR A 137 0.20 0.61 14.60
C TYR A 137 -1.28 0.26 14.58
N ARG A 138 -2.10 1.26 14.83
CA ARG A 138 -3.58 1.14 14.79
C ARG A 138 -4.18 1.89 13.61
N ASP A 139 -3.48 2.89 13.10
CA ASP A 139 -3.80 3.63 11.90
C ASP A 139 -2.84 3.14 10.78
N ILE A 140 -3.32 2.20 9.98
CA ILE A 140 -2.53 1.62 8.89
C ILE A 140 -3.20 2.01 7.57
N HIS A 141 -2.43 2.67 6.72
CA HIS A 141 -2.93 3.21 5.45
C HIS A 141 -1.98 2.91 4.29
N LEU A 142 -2.42 3.24 3.10
CA LEU A 142 -1.62 3.24 1.89
C LEU A 142 -2.06 4.37 0.95
N TYR A 143 -1.14 4.81 0.12
CA TYR A 143 -1.40 5.71 -0.99
C TYR A 143 -1.37 4.94 -2.30
N THR A 144 -2.25 5.31 -3.24
CA THR A 144 -2.31 4.65 -4.55
C THR A 144 -2.92 5.57 -5.60
N GLU A 145 -2.93 5.09 -6.85
CA GLU A 145 -3.38 5.84 -8.00
C GLU A 145 -4.54 5.12 -8.69
N HIS A 146 -5.50 5.87 -9.24
CA HIS A 146 -6.70 5.28 -9.86
C HIS A 146 -6.40 4.37 -11.07
N TRP A 147 -5.29 4.56 -11.78
CA TRP A 147 -4.89 3.70 -12.90
C TRP A 147 -4.20 2.39 -12.47
N ARG A 148 -3.84 2.24 -11.19
CA ARG A 148 -3.20 1.04 -10.66
C ARG A 148 -4.22 -0.03 -10.26
N LEU A 149 -5.08 -0.40 -11.22
CA LEU A 149 -6.22 -1.28 -10.97
C LEU A 149 -5.84 -2.63 -10.35
N ALA A 150 -4.73 -3.23 -10.78
CA ALA A 150 -4.24 -4.50 -10.22
C ALA A 150 -3.86 -4.38 -8.73
N ALA A 151 -3.21 -3.28 -8.35
CA ALA A 151 -2.87 -2.98 -6.96
C ALA A 151 -4.12 -2.72 -6.13
N LEU A 152 -5.04 -1.88 -6.62
CA LEU A 152 -6.33 -1.62 -5.97
C LEU A 152 -7.12 -2.90 -5.71
N LYS A 153 -7.20 -3.79 -6.70
CA LYS A 153 -7.85 -5.10 -6.55
C LYS A 153 -7.17 -5.96 -5.49
N THR A 154 -5.86 -5.91 -5.41
CA THR A 154 -5.06 -6.59 -4.37
C THR A 154 -5.39 -6.05 -2.99
N TYR A 155 -5.40 -4.74 -2.80
CA TYR A 155 -5.71 -4.11 -1.52
C TYR A 155 -7.15 -4.38 -1.06
N PHE A 156 -8.13 -4.32 -1.95
CA PHE A 156 -9.50 -4.71 -1.65
C PHE A 156 -9.61 -6.17 -1.19
N LYS A 157 -8.96 -7.10 -1.91
CA LYS A 157 -8.95 -8.53 -1.55
C LYS A 157 -8.28 -8.77 -0.20
N LEU A 158 -7.23 -8.02 0.12
CA LEU A 158 -6.54 -8.09 1.40
C LEU A 158 -7.44 -7.58 2.54
N GLY A 159 -8.31 -6.62 2.25
CA GLY A 159 -9.30 -6.10 3.17
C GLY A 159 -9.14 -4.64 3.54
N TYR A 160 -8.27 -3.91 2.85
CA TYR A 160 -8.26 -2.46 2.91
C TYR A 160 -9.55 -1.88 2.38
N ILE A 161 -9.96 -0.74 2.90
CA ILE A 161 -11.14 0.00 2.46
C ILE A 161 -10.76 1.42 2.05
N PRO A 162 -11.51 2.05 1.14
CA PRO A 162 -11.32 3.44 0.77
C PRO A 162 -11.36 4.40 1.97
N PHE A 163 -10.43 5.35 1.99
CA PHE A 163 -10.45 6.47 2.91
C PHE A 163 -11.13 7.66 2.24
N LEU A 164 -12.27 8.09 2.81
CA LEU A 164 -13.14 9.11 2.22
C LEU A 164 -12.86 10.47 2.86
N TYR A 165 -11.71 11.05 2.60
CA TYR A 165 -11.21 12.25 3.26
C TYR A 165 -11.51 13.56 2.54
N THR A 166 -12.10 13.51 1.33
CA THR A 166 -12.65 14.68 0.63
C THR A 166 -14.03 14.37 0.05
N PRO A 167 -14.86 15.39 -0.24
CA PRO A 167 -16.21 15.18 -0.79
C PRO A 167 -16.24 14.43 -2.12
N GLU A 168 -15.18 14.49 -2.93
CA GLU A 168 -15.09 13.87 -4.26
C GLU A 168 -14.75 12.37 -4.20
N MET A 169 -14.25 11.88 -3.06
CA MET A 169 -13.80 10.50 -2.93
C MET A 169 -14.88 9.47 -3.25
N PRO A 170 -16.14 9.61 -2.81
CA PRO A 170 -17.18 8.63 -3.11
C PRO A 170 -17.36 8.41 -4.63
N GLU A 171 -17.36 9.47 -5.43
CA GLU A 171 -17.55 9.36 -6.88
C GLU A 171 -16.31 8.75 -7.57
N ARG A 172 -15.11 9.14 -7.15
CA ARG A 172 -13.87 8.56 -7.65
C ARG A 172 -13.79 7.06 -7.37
N TRP A 173 -14.17 6.62 -6.16
CA TRP A 173 -14.20 5.21 -5.78
C TRP A 173 -15.31 4.43 -6.49
N ARG A 174 -16.45 5.06 -6.80
CA ARG A 174 -17.51 4.45 -7.61
C ARG A 174 -16.97 4.07 -8.99
N ALA A 175 -16.34 5.01 -9.70
CA ALA A 175 -15.76 4.78 -11.01
C ALA A 175 -14.68 3.66 -11.01
N ILE A 176 -13.87 3.58 -9.94
CA ILE A 176 -12.88 2.50 -9.76
C ILE A 176 -13.57 1.15 -9.55
N CYS A 177 -14.58 1.10 -8.70
CA CYS A 177 -15.34 -0.14 -8.45
C CYS A 177 -16.03 -0.66 -9.70
N GLU A 178 -16.57 0.22 -10.54
CA GLU A 178 -17.14 -0.14 -11.84
C GLU A 178 -16.08 -0.79 -12.75
N GLN A 179 -14.91 -0.17 -12.91
CA GLN A 179 -13.80 -0.72 -13.70
C GLN A 179 -13.29 -2.07 -13.17
N LEU A 180 -13.24 -2.24 -11.86
CA LEU A 180 -12.78 -3.46 -11.21
C LEU A 180 -13.85 -4.55 -11.13
N GLN A 181 -15.10 -4.23 -11.45
CA GLN A 181 -16.28 -5.06 -11.16
C GLN A 181 -16.32 -5.46 -9.67
N TRP A 182 -16.04 -4.48 -8.79
CA TRP A 182 -15.99 -4.64 -7.34
C TRP A 182 -17.21 -4.00 -6.68
N PRO A 183 -17.79 -4.60 -5.65
CA PRO A 183 -18.95 -4.02 -4.98
C PRO A 183 -18.66 -2.63 -4.40
N PHE A 184 -19.46 -1.63 -4.76
CA PHE A 184 -19.40 -0.30 -4.18
C PHE A 184 -20.25 -0.25 -2.90
N THR A 185 -19.61 -0.19 -1.74
CA THR A 185 -20.28 -0.32 -0.42
C THR A 185 -20.02 0.92 0.44
N LEU A 186 -20.44 2.10 -0.04
CA LEU A 186 -20.16 3.40 0.57
C LEU A 186 -20.52 3.48 2.06
N GLU A 187 -21.71 3.00 2.45
CA GLU A 187 -22.16 3.07 3.85
C GLU A 187 -21.30 2.18 4.76
N ARG A 188 -20.89 1.03 4.26
CA ARG A 188 -19.95 0.16 4.98
C ARG A 188 -18.58 0.84 5.17
N TRP A 189 -18.05 1.51 4.14
CA TRP A 189 -16.78 2.22 4.24
C TRP A 189 -16.84 3.39 5.21
N ARG A 190 -17.95 4.15 5.21
CA ARG A 190 -18.22 5.22 6.19
C ARG A 190 -18.30 4.69 7.62
N ALA A 191 -18.94 3.54 7.81
CA ALA A 191 -19.08 2.91 9.14
C ALA A 191 -17.77 2.34 9.67
N GLN A 192 -16.93 1.79 8.78
CA GLN A 192 -15.67 1.10 9.11
C GLN A 192 -14.43 1.99 9.02
N GLY A 193 -14.54 3.16 8.39
CA GLY A 193 -13.47 4.15 8.31
C GLY A 193 -13.07 4.64 9.70
N CYS A 194 -11.80 4.99 9.84
CA CYS A 194 -11.21 5.48 11.08
C CYS A 194 -12.04 6.62 11.70
N LYS A 195 -12.10 6.67 13.03
CA LYS A 195 -12.79 7.76 13.79
C LYS A 195 -12.33 9.15 13.35
N GLN A 196 -11.07 9.28 12.93
CA GLN A 196 -10.48 10.52 12.43
C GLN A 196 -11.13 11.04 11.13
N ALA A 197 -11.56 10.16 10.21
CA ALA A 197 -12.31 10.59 9.02
C ALA A 197 -13.65 11.23 9.40
N LYS A 198 -14.28 10.76 10.48
CA LYS A 198 -15.52 11.33 11.00
C LYS A 198 -15.30 12.71 11.62
N GLU A 199 -14.18 12.93 12.30
CA GLU A 199 -13.84 14.22 12.91
C GLU A 199 -13.43 15.27 11.86
N ILE A 200 -12.73 14.89 10.81
CA ILE A 200 -12.37 15.79 9.70
C ILE A 200 -13.61 16.27 8.94
N LEU A 201 -14.58 15.37 8.72
CA LEU A 201 -15.85 15.71 8.06
C LEU A 201 -16.80 16.56 8.94
N LEU A 202 -16.65 16.49 10.27
CA LEU A 202 -17.48 17.26 11.22
C LEU A 202 -16.92 18.64 11.54
N ARG A 203 -15.66 18.92 11.18
CA ARG A 203 -15.01 20.24 11.38
C ARG A 203 -15.15 21.20 10.19
N ARG A 204 -15.88 20.82 9.16
CA ARG A 204 -16.25 21.61 8.00
C ARG A 204 -17.77 21.82 7.93
#